data_5fccf21d8de4acfd75ef3bf1f5ddf138
#
_entry.id   5fccf21d8de4acfd75ef3bf1f5ddf138
#
_cell.length_a   1.000
_cell.length_b   1.000
_cell.length_c   1.000
_cell.angle_alpha   90.00
_cell.angle_beta   90.00
_cell.angle_gamma   90.00
#
_symmetry.space_group_name_H-M   'P 1'
#
loop_
_entity.id
_entity.type
_entity.pdbx_description
1 polymer ?
#
loop_
_entity_poly.entity_id
_entity_poly.type
_entity_poly.pdbx_seq_one_letter_code
_entity_poly.pdbx_strand_id
1 'polypeptide(L)'
;DHKRVGFIYLVLGVWAGFLGLSLSMLIRLNFVEPYYNIIAPEVYNYVVTIHGVTMLFFFLMPILIGGFGNYLLPILLGIVDLNLPRLNALSAWLILPASICLSISMFLGAGVGWTFYPPLSSGDYSAGHGVDFLMFSLHLAGISSIFSSLNFICTIYSSVNDWTASRQSII
;
A
#
# COMPACT_ATOMS: atom_id res chain seq x y z
N ASP A 1 6.75 13.06 -15.24
CA ASP A 1 5.49 13.79 -15.01
C ASP A 1 4.79 13.22 -13.75
N HIS A 2 4.80 13.99 -12.68
CA HIS A 2 4.21 13.67 -11.39
C HIS A 2 2.72 13.30 -11.46
N LYS A 3 1.96 13.87 -12.39
CA LYS A 3 0.52 13.60 -12.58
C LYS A 3 0.26 12.17 -13.05
N ARG A 4 1.09 11.67 -13.99
CA ARG A 4 0.97 10.28 -14.47
C ARG A 4 1.32 9.29 -13.36
N VAL A 5 2.35 9.57 -12.59
CA VAL A 5 2.74 8.74 -11.44
C VAL A 5 1.64 8.74 -10.38
N GLY A 6 1.13 9.93 -10.02
CA GLY A 6 0.00 10.04 -9.09
C GLY A 6 -1.24 9.28 -9.57
N PHE A 7 -1.55 9.35 -10.87
CA PHE A 7 -2.68 8.62 -11.44
C PHE A 7 -2.52 7.08 -11.36
N ILE A 8 -1.30 6.55 -11.61
CA ILE A 8 -1.01 5.12 -11.45
C ILE A 8 -1.28 4.67 -10.01
N TYR A 9 -0.81 5.43 -9.03
CA TYR A 9 -1.06 5.14 -7.62
C TYR A 9 -2.55 5.18 -7.25
N LEU A 10 -3.31 6.14 -7.79
CA LEU A 10 -4.75 6.23 -7.56
C LEU A 10 -5.49 5.02 -8.14
N VAL A 11 -5.17 4.62 -9.37
CA VAL A 11 -5.81 3.45 -10.01
C VAL A 11 -5.53 2.17 -9.22
N LEU A 12 -4.26 1.94 -8.83
CA LEU A 12 -3.89 0.78 -8.04
C LEU A 12 -4.51 0.81 -6.64
N GLY A 13 -4.54 1.98 -6.00
CA GLY A 13 -5.14 2.15 -4.69
C GLY A 13 -6.66 1.89 -4.74
N VAL A 14 -7.37 2.41 -5.72
CA VAL A 14 -8.81 2.15 -5.89
C VAL A 14 -9.08 0.66 -6.10
N TRP A 15 -8.28 -0.02 -6.95
CA TRP A 15 -8.38 -1.48 -7.12
C TRP A 15 -8.20 -2.22 -5.78
N ALA A 16 -7.15 -1.88 -5.02
CA ALA A 16 -6.89 -2.47 -3.71
C ALA A 16 -8.01 -2.16 -2.70
N GLY A 17 -8.60 -0.97 -2.79
CA GLY A 17 -9.75 -0.57 -1.97
C GLY A 17 -10.97 -1.45 -2.21
N PHE A 18 -11.32 -1.72 -3.46
CA PHE A 18 -12.41 -2.64 -3.80
C PHE A 18 -12.14 -4.06 -3.31
N LEU A 19 -10.91 -4.56 -3.49
CA LEU A 19 -10.50 -5.87 -2.99
C LEU A 19 -10.59 -5.93 -1.46
N GLY A 20 -10.04 -4.95 -0.77
CA GLY A 20 -10.10 -4.89 0.69
C GLY A 20 -11.53 -4.74 1.23
N LEU A 21 -12.39 -3.97 0.55
CA LEU A 21 -13.79 -3.84 0.92
C LEU A 21 -14.57 -5.17 0.75
N SER A 22 -14.32 -5.90 -0.33
CA SER A 22 -14.93 -7.22 -0.54
C SER A 22 -14.53 -8.23 0.55
N LEU A 23 -13.25 -8.21 0.97
CA LEU A 23 -12.78 -9.03 2.10
C LEU A 23 -13.46 -8.61 3.42
N SER A 24 -13.67 -7.32 3.65
CA SER A 24 -14.43 -6.81 4.80
C SER A 24 -15.87 -7.32 4.82
N MET A 25 -16.52 -7.36 3.66
CA MET A 25 -17.87 -7.92 3.55
C MET A 25 -17.90 -9.42 3.89
N LEU A 26 -16.91 -10.19 3.46
CA LEU A 26 -16.79 -11.60 3.83
C LEU A 26 -16.63 -11.79 5.35
N ILE A 27 -15.81 -10.96 6.01
CA ILE A 27 -15.66 -10.97 7.47
C ILE A 27 -17.02 -10.72 8.14
N ARG A 28 -17.76 -9.73 7.67
CA ARG A 28 -19.07 -9.40 8.24
C ARG A 28 -20.12 -10.49 7.99
N LEU A 29 -20.15 -11.06 6.81
CA LEU A 29 -21.06 -12.17 6.49
C LEU A 29 -20.83 -13.39 7.39
N ASN A 30 -19.57 -13.64 7.79
CA ASN A 30 -19.25 -14.73 8.71
C ASN A 30 -19.88 -14.58 10.11
N PHE A 31 -20.28 -13.37 10.48
CA PHE A 31 -20.89 -13.06 11.79
C PHE A 31 -22.38 -12.75 11.71
N VAL A 32 -23.04 -13.00 10.59
CA VAL A 32 -24.49 -12.76 10.46
C VAL A 32 -25.28 -13.69 11.35
N GLU A 33 -24.85 -14.96 11.48
CA GLU A 33 -25.49 -15.94 12.36
C GLU A 33 -24.56 -16.31 13.53
N PRO A 34 -25.02 -16.24 14.79
CA PRO A 34 -24.17 -16.44 15.97
C PRO A 34 -23.58 -17.82 16.13
N TYR A 35 -24.21 -18.84 15.53
CA TYR A 35 -23.86 -20.25 15.74
C TYR A 35 -23.38 -20.97 14.46
N TYR A 36 -23.33 -20.27 13.33
CA TYR A 36 -22.96 -20.85 12.06
C TYR A 36 -21.87 -20.01 11.37
N ASN A 37 -20.69 -20.62 11.21
CA ASN A 37 -19.60 -19.99 10.46
C ASN A 37 -19.73 -20.35 8.99
N ILE A 38 -19.88 -19.36 8.12
CA ILE A 38 -19.93 -19.52 6.66
C ILE A 38 -18.54 -19.90 6.13
N ILE A 39 -17.49 -19.43 6.79
CA ILE A 39 -16.09 -19.58 6.36
C ILE A 39 -15.36 -20.44 7.40
N ALA A 40 -14.53 -21.39 6.95
CA ALA A 40 -13.67 -22.17 7.82
C ALA A 40 -12.67 -21.26 8.59
N PRO A 41 -12.31 -21.61 9.84
CA PRO A 41 -11.46 -20.77 10.70
C PRO A 41 -10.11 -20.37 10.05
N GLU A 42 -9.49 -21.29 9.32
CA GLU A 42 -8.23 -21.04 8.62
C GLU A 42 -8.41 -20.00 7.51
N VAL A 43 -9.49 -20.12 6.73
CA VAL A 43 -9.84 -19.17 5.66
C VAL A 43 -10.19 -17.81 6.26
N TYR A 44 -10.87 -17.77 7.39
CA TYR A 44 -11.16 -16.54 8.11
C TYR A 44 -9.88 -15.79 8.51
N ASN A 45 -8.88 -16.50 9.05
CA ASN A 45 -7.59 -15.90 9.38
C ASN A 45 -6.88 -15.31 8.16
N TYR A 46 -6.96 -15.97 6.99
CA TYR A 46 -6.43 -15.44 5.74
C TYR A 46 -7.15 -14.16 5.32
N VAL A 47 -8.48 -14.17 5.36
CA VAL A 47 -9.30 -13.01 4.96
C VAL A 47 -9.00 -11.80 5.83
N VAL A 48 -8.92 -11.97 7.14
CA VAL A 48 -8.59 -10.87 8.09
C VAL A 48 -7.18 -10.34 7.84
N THR A 49 -6.20 -11.22 7.67
CA THR A 49 -4.80 -10.84 7.41
C THR A 49 -4.68 -10.04 6.13
N ILE A 50 -5.20 -10.55 5.03
CA ILE A 50 -5.12 -9.90 3.71
C ILE A 50 -5.95 -8.61 3.69
N HIS A 51 -7.13 -8.58 4.34
CA HIS A 51 -7.89 -7.34 4.49
C HIS A 51 -7.08 -6.24 5.15
N GLY A 52 -6.44 -6.52 6.30
CA GLY A 52 -5.62 -5.54 7.02
C GLY A 52 -4.46 -5.01 6.20
N VAL A 53 -3.68 -5.91 5.58
CA VAL A 53 -2.54 -5.54 4.72
C VAL A 53 -3.00 -4.74 3.50
N THR A 54 -4.05 -5.18 2.81
CA THR A 54 -4.54 -4.52 1.60
C THR A 54 -5.04 -3.11 1.89
N MET A 55 -5.82 -2.93 2.95
CA MET A 55 -6.42 -1.62 3.28
C MET A 55 -5.38 -0.61 3.76
N LEU A 56 -4.37 -1.04 4.53
CA LEU A 56 -3.36 -0.13 5.04
C LEU A 56 -2.27 0.16 4.00
N PHE A 57 -1.65 -0.86 3.43
CA PHE A 57 -0.43 -0.73 2.62
C PHE A 57 -0.69 -0.59 1.11
N PHE A 58 -1.84 -1.06 0.61
CA PHE A 58 -2.14 -1.03 -0.83
C PHE A 58 -3.30 -0.09 -1.20
N PHE A 59 -4.16 0.28 -0.24
CA PHE A 59 -5.21 1.28 -0.45
C PHE A 59 -4.82 2.63 0.13
N LEU A 60 -4.74 2.75 1.45
CA LEU A 60 -4.60 4.04 2.13
C LEU A 60 -3.28 4.73 1.80
N MET A 61 -2.14 4.04 1.94
CA MET A 61 -0.83 4.63 1.67
C MET A 61 -0.63 5.02 0.20
N PRO A 62 -0.92 4.15 -0.80
CA PRO A 62 -0.80 4.53 -2.21
C PRO A 62 -1.71 5.69 -2.60
N ILE A 63 -2.95 5.75 -2.11
CA ILE A 63 -3.86 6.87 -2.43
C ILE A 63 -3.37 8.18 -1.82
N LEU A 64 -3.10 8.20 -0.52
CA LEU A 64 -2.75 9.45 0.16
C LEU A 64 -1.36 9.95 -0.23
N ILE A 65 -0.34 9.10 -0.13
CA ILE A 65 1.05 9.51 -0.37
C ILE A 65 1.38 9.41 -1.85
N GLY A 66 1.12 8.27 -2.48
CA GLY A 66 1.44 8.04 -3.88
C GLY A 66 0.56 8.84 -4.84
N GLY A 67 -0.74 8.86 -4.63
CA GLY A 67 -1.71 9.55 -5.48
C GLY A 67 -1.77 11.04 -5.21
N PHE A 68 -2.39 11.41 -4.12
CA PHE A 68 -2.57 12.83 -3.78
C PHE A 68 -1.26 13.55 -3.52
N GLY A 69 -0.28 12.93 -2.85
CA GLY A 69 1.01 13.52 -2.60
C GLY A 69 1.72 13.90 -3.90
N ASN A 70 1.85 12.98 -4.85
CA ASN A 70 2.48 13.25 -6.15
C ASN A 70 1.70 14.25 -7.00
N TYR A 71 0.38 14.25 -6.91
CA TYR A 71 -0.46 15.14 -7.71
C TYR A 71 -0.47 16.57 -7.17
N LEU A 72 -0.65 16.74 -5.86
CA LEU A 72 -0.88 18.03 -5.23
C LEU A 72 0.40 18.75 -4.82
N LEU A 73 1.44 18.04 -4.36
CA LEU A 73 2.65 18.66 -3.81
C LEU A 73 3.33 19.62 -4.79
N PRO A 74 3.59 19.29 -6.07
CA PRO A 74 4.18 20.24 -7.00
C PRO A 74 3.30 21.45 -7.27
N ILE A 75 1.97 21.26 -7.29
CA ILE A 75 1.00 22.35 -7.52
C ILE A 75 1.02 23.30 -6.33
N LEU A 76 1.03 22.80 -5.10
CA LEU A 76 1.06 23.60 -3.88
C LEU A 76 2.39 24.36 -3.72
N LEU A 77 3.50 23.78 -4.14
CA LEU A 77 4.81 24.42 -4.15
C LEU A 77 5.04 25.36 -5.34
N GLY A 78 4.15 25.35 -6.35
CA GLY A 78 4.30 26.16 -7.55
C GLY A 78 5.46 25.73 -8.46
N ILE A 79 5.88 24.47 -8.38
CA ILE A 79 6.97 23.88 -9.19
C ILE A 79 6.41 23.02 -10.32
N VAL A 80 7.22 22.83 -11.38
CA VAL A 80 6.79 22.10 -12.58
C VAL A 80 6.73 20.59 -12.34
N ASP A 81 7.70 20.03 -11.60
CA ASP A 81 7.77 18.60 -11.27
C ASP A 81 8.57 18.39 -9.98
N LEU A 82 8.56 17.15 -9.47
CA LEU A 82 9.36 16.75 -8.30
C LEU A 82 10.85 16.69 -8.67
N ASN A 83 11.73 16.90 -7.68
CA ASN A 83 13.18 17.00 -7.89
C ASN A 83 13.82 15.71 -8.41
N LEU A 84 13.27 14.54 -8.04
CA LEU A 84 13.80 13.22 -8.38
C LEU A 84 12.79 12.42 -9.22
N PRO A 85 12.52 12.82 -10.50
CA PRO A 85 11.46 12.23 -11.30
C PRO A 85 11.70 10.74 -11.64
N ARG A 86 12.96 10.31 -11.75
CA ARG A 86 13.32 8.89 -11.98
C ARG A 86 13.03 8.02 -10.76
N LEU A 87 13.36 8.52 -9.57
CA LEU A 87 13.08 7.84 -8.31
C LEU A 87 11.58 7.72 -8.08
N ASN A 88 10.83 8.77 -8.44
CA ASN A 88 9.38 8.77 -8.38
C ASN A 88 8.75 7.72 -9.32
N ALA A 89 9.25 7.62 -10.54
CA ALA A 89 8.80 6.59 -11.47
C ALA A 89 9.13 5.16 -10.94
N LEU A 90 10.32 4.97 -10.37
CA LEU A 90 10.73 3.69 -9.80
C LEU A 90 9.82 3.29 -8.63
N SER A 91 9.44 4.23 -7.75
CA SER A 91 8.51 3.95 -6.64
C SER A 91 7.17 3.43 -7.15
N ALA A 92 6.60 4.06 -8.19
CA ALA A 92 5.35 3.61 -8.79
C ALA A 92 5.47 2.22 -9.47
N TRP A 93 6.61 1.93 -10.09
CA TRP A 93 6.84 0.61 -10.68
C TRP A 93 7.04 -0.51 -9.65
N LEU A 94 7.53 -0.20 -8.45
CA LEU A 94 7.71 -1.19 -7.38
C LEU A 94 6.38 -1.64 -6.74
N ILE A 95 5.36 -0.79 -6.74
CA ILE A 95 4.06 -1.16 -6.16
C ILE A 95 3.32 -2.22 -7.00
N LEU A 96 3.62 -2.32 -8.32
CA LEU A 96 3.04 -3.34 -9.19
C LEU A 96 3.46 -4.77 -8.80
N PRO A 97 4.76 -5.12 -8.77
CA PRO A 97 5.17 -6.44 -8.31
C PRO A 97 4.80 -6.68 -6.83
N ALA A 98 4.74 -5.65 -5.99
CA ALA A 98 4.24 -5.78 -4.63
C ALA A 98 2.78 -6.27 -4.61
N SER A 99 1.91 -5.70 -5.44
CA SER A 99 0.51 -6.11 -5.55
C SER A 99 0.34 -7.50 -6.17
N ILE A 100 1.22 -7.90 -7.07
CA ILE A 100 1.26 -9.29 -7.60
C ILE A 100 1.64 -10.28 -6.49
N CYS A 101 2.68 -9.99 -5.70
CA CYS A 101 3.08 -10.82 -4.56
C CYS A 101 1.95 -10.93 -3.52
N LEU A 102 1.24 -9.83 -3.23
CA LEU A 102 0.06 -9.85 -2.37
C LEU A 102 -1.03 -10.79 -2.91
N SER A 103 -1.31 -10.70 -4.21
CA SER A 103 -2.31 -11.56 -4.86
C SER A 103 -1.91 -13.04 -4.79
N ILE A 104 -0.65 -13.37 -5.05
CA ILE A 104 -0.14 -14.76 -4.92
C ILE A 104 -0.28 -15.24 -3.47
N SER A 105 0.10 -14.42 -2.49
CA SER A 105 -0.04 -14.75 -1.06
C SER A 105 -1.49 -15.05 -0.68
N MET A 106 -2.45 -14.31 -1.24
CA MET A 106 -3.87 -14.50 -1.02
C MET A 106 -4.35 -15.89 -1.48
N PHE A 107 -3.85 -16.38 -2.62
CA PHE A 107 -4.20 -17.72 -3.14
C PHE A 107 -3.48 -18.86 -2.41
N LEU A 108 -2.25 -18.62 -1.94
CA LEU A 108 -1.48 -19.63 -1.19
C LEU A 108 -1.89 -19.74 0.28
N GLY A 109 -2.56 -18.73 0.81
CA GLY A 109 -2.98 -18.64 2.20
C GLY A 109 -1.89 -18.13 3.14
N ALA A 110 -2.14 -16.99 3.79
CA ALA A 110 -1.26 -16.36 4.78
C ALA A 110 -2.11 -15.84 5.95
N GLY A 111 -2.50 -16.74 6.86
CA GLY A 111 -3.38 -16.42 8.00
C GLY A 111 -2.63 -16.05 9.29
N VAL A 112 -1.56 -15.28 9.17
CA VAL A 112 -0.63 -15.00 10.28
C VAL A 112 -0.84 -13.65 10.98
N GLY A 113 -1.86 -12.90 10.58
CA GLY A 113 -2.07 -11.52 11.01
C GLY A 113 -1.15 -10.54 10.26
N TRP A 114 -1.58 -9.27 10.15
CA TRP A 114 -0.82 -8.24 9.44
C TRP A 114 0.52 -7.87 10.10
N THR A 115 0.73 -8.26 11.37
CA THR A 115 1.96 -8.07 12.13
C THR A 115 2.81 -9.34 12.24
N PHE A 116 2.47 -10.42 11.51
CA PHE A 116 3.22 -11.68 11.49
C PHE A 116 3.43 -12.30 12.86
N TYR A 117 2.36 -12.65 13.56
CA TYR A 117 2.41 -13.17 14.93
C TYR A 117 3.27 -14.45 15.06
N PRO A 118 4.35 -14.45 15.88
CA PRO A 118 5.07 -15.66 16.24
C PRO A 118 4.24 -16.46 17.29
N PRO A 119 4.26 -17.80 17.25
CA PRO A 119 4.93 -18.68 16.29
C PRO A 119 4.11 -18.95 15.01
N LEU A 120 2.91 -18.38 14.87
CA LEU A 120 1.98 -18.67 13.78
C LEU A 120 2.60 -18.42 12.39
N SER A 121 3.50 -17.44 12.28
CA SER A 121 4.21 -17.10 11.03
C SER A 121 5.41 -18.02 10.72
N SER A 122 5.74 -18.97 11.60
CA SER A 122 6.82 -19.93 11.34
C SER A 122 6.35 -21.07 10.41
N GLY A 123 7.33 -21.73 9.76
CA GLY A 123 7.06 -22.84 8.85
C GLY A 123 6.37 -24.05 9.49
N ASP A 124 6.44 -24.19 10.82
CA ASP A 124 5.79 -25.27 11.56
C ASP A 124 4.27 -25.12 11.62
N TYR A 125 3.77 -23.86 11.63
CA TYR A 125 2.35 -23.54 11.78
C TYR A 125 1.72 -22.98 10.48
N SER A 126 2.52 -22.40 9.61
CA SER A 126 2.09 -21.89 8.31
C SER A 126 2.82 -22.62 7.20
N ALA A 127 2.26 -23.75 6.78
CA ALA A 127 2.80 -24.56 5.70
C ALA A 127 2.66 -23.81 4.36
N GLY A 128 3.74 -23.85 3.54
CA GLY A 128 3.73 -23.25 2.21
C GLY A 128 4.35 -21.84 2.17
N HIS A 129 4.36 -21.24 0.97
CA HIS A 129 5.02 -19.99 0.67
C HIS A 129 4.13 -18.74 0.76
N GLY A 130 2.90 -18.87 1.27
CA GLY A 130 1.96 -17.75 1.37
C GLY A 130 2.49 -16.59 2.20
N VAL A 131 3.12 -16.90 3.33
CA VAL A 131 3.73 -15.92 4.25
C VAL A 131 4.94 -15.26 3.60
N ASP A 132 5.76 -16.01 2.85
CA ASP A 132 6.93 -15.48 2.15
C ASP A 132 6.50 -14.42 1.11
N PHE A 133 5.50 -14.73 0.29
CA PHE A 133 4.97 -13.78 -0.68
C PHE A 133 4.34 -12.55 -0.01
N LEU A 134 3.68 -12.72 1.14
CA LEU A 134 3.16 -11.61 1.91
C LEU A 134 4.28 -10.70 2.42
N MET A 135 5.36 -11.25 2.96
CA MET A 135 6.55 -10.50 3.37
C MET A 135 7.19 -9.77 2.20
N PHE A 136 7.41 -10.44 1.06
CA PHE A 136 7.96 -9.79 -0.13
C PHE A 136 7.09 -8.64 -0.64
N SER A 137 5.78 -8.80 -0.60
CA SER A 137 4.84 -7.74 -0.99
C SER A 137 5.02 -6.49 -0.11
N LEU A 138 5.12 -6.66 1.20
CA LEU A 138 5.34 -5.56 2.14
C LEU A 138 6.73 -4.93 2.01
N HIS A 139 7.78 -5.71 1.77
CA HIS A 139 9.12 -5.17 1.50
C HIS A 139 9.13 -4.28 0.26
N LEU A 140 8.54 -4.74 -0.84
CA LEU A 140 8.47 -3.96 -2.08
C LEU A 140 7.63 -2.69 -1.91
N ALA A 141 6.49 -2.78 -1.22
CA ALA A 141 5.66 -1.62 -0.89
C ALA A 141 6.39 -0.64 0.04
N GLY A 142 7.15 -1.14 1.02
CA GLY A 142 7.98 -0.34 1.92
C GLY A 142 9.09 0.41 1.19
N ILE A 143 9.83 -0.25 0.30
CA ILE A 143 10.87 0.39 -0.53
C ILE A 143 10.25 1.47 -1.44
N SER A 144 9.10 1.19 -2.05
CA SER A 144 8.35 2.18 -2.83
C SER A 144 8.01 3.42 -2.01
N SER A 145 7.53 3.23 -0.78
CA SER A 145 7.19 4.32 0.14
C SER A 145 8.41 5.14 0.57
N ILE A 146 9.55 4.49 0.85
CA ILE A 146 10.81 5.18 1.17
C ILE A 146 11.26 6.05 0.01
N PHE A 147 11.21 5.58 -1.23
CA PHE A 147 11.57 6.36 -2.40
C PHE A 147 10.65 7.55 -2.63
N SER A 148 9.36 7.39 -2.40
CA SER A 148 8.39 8.49 -2.48
C SER A 148 8.65 9.55 -1.41
N SER A 149 8.88 9.15 -0.15
CA SER A 149 9.14 10.06 0.96
C SER A 149 10.45 10.82 0.78
N LEU A 150 11.51 10.15 0.34
CA LEU A 150 12.79 10.79 0.04
C LEU A 150 12.63 11.86 -1.04
N ASN A 151 11.88 11.55 -2.11
CA ASN A 151 11.62 12.51 -3.18
C ASN A 151 10.84 13.74 -2.68
N PHE A 152 9.83 13.56 -1.83
CA PHE A 152 9.07 14.66 -1.24
C PHE A 152 9.94 15.55 -0.34
N ILE A 153 10.75 14.95 0.54
CA ILE A 153 11.66 15.70 1.42
C ILE A 153 12.64 16.53 0.60
N CYS A 154 13.29 15.93 -0.41
CA CYS A 154 14.21 16.64 -1.29
C CYS A 154 13.52 17.77 -2.06
N THR A 155 12.30 17.56 -2.54
CA THR A 155 11.53 18.54 -3.29
C THR A 155 11.13 19.72 -2.41
N ILE A 156 10.61 19.46 -1.21
CA ILE A 156 10.22 20.51 -0.26
C ILE A 156 11.45 21.31 0.17
N TYR A 157 12.55 20.64 0.53
CA TYR A 157 13.76 21.30 1.00
C TYR A 157 14.37 22.23 -0.06
N SER A 158 14.44 21.78 -1.32
CA SER A 158 14.97 22.63 -2.39
C SER A 158 14.03 23.77 -2.75
N SER A 159 12.71 23.57 -2.73
CA SER A 159 11.74 24.62 -3.00
C SER A 159 11.75 25.73 -1.91
N VAL A 160 12.04 25.36 -0.66
CA VAL A 160 12.17 26.32 0.46
C VAL A 160 13.44 27.13 0.35
N ASN A 161 14.54 26.60 -0.17
CA ASN A 161 15.81 27.30 -0.33
C ASN A 161 15.81 28.33 -1.47
N ASP A 162 14.97 28.15 -2.48
CA ASP A 162 14.79 29.11 -3.58
C ASP A 162 13.86 30.28 -3.20
N TRP A 163 14.12 30.91 -2.05
CA TRP A 163 13.30 31.96 -1.41
C TRP A 163 13.09 33.23 -2.21
N THR A 164 12.40 33.16 -3.32
CA THR A 164 11.53 34.22 -3.77
C THR A 164 10.09 34.02 -3.27
N ALA A 165 9.92 33.36 -2.28
CA ALA A 165 8.93 32.51 -1.66
C ALA A 165 7.91 33.25 -0.78
N SER A 166 7.49 34.47 -1.16
CA SER A 166 6.31 35.14 -0.56
C SER A 166 4.95 34.55 -1.02
N ARG A 167 4.96 33.44 -1.78
CA ARG A 167 3.76 32.88 -2.41
C ARG A 167 3.54 31.38 -2.17
N GLN A 168 4.28 30.75 -1.26
CA GLN A 168 4.01 29.34 -0.97
C GLN A 168 2.81 29.23 -0.03
N SER A 169 1.80 28.47 -0.47
CA SER A 169 0.71 28.06 0.43
C SER A 169 1.30 27.22 1.56
N ILE A 170 0.83 27.43 2.77
CA ILE A 170 1.18 26.60 3.92
C ILE A 170 0.69 25.18 3.64
N ILE A 171 1.62 24.23 3.61
CA ILE A 171 1.35 22.81 3.42
C ILE A 171 1.24 22.14 4.79
#